data_77ab01e880e447b6721918a44c88dbd1
#
_entry.id   77ab01e880e447b6721918a44c88dbd1
#
_cell.length_a   1.000
_cell.length_b   1.000
_cell.length_c   1.000
_cell.angle_alpha   90.00
_cell.angle_beta   90.00
_cell.angle_gamma   90.00
#
_symmetry.space_group_name_H-M   'P 1'
#
loop_
_entity.id
_entity.type
_entity.pdbx_description
1 polymer ?
#
loop_
_entity_poly.entity_id
_entity_poly.type
_entity_poly.pdbx_seq_one_letter_code
_entity_poly.pdbx_strand_id
1 'polypeptide(L)'
;SRYGMVAFASSLDQAGPMARSAEDCALLLTALCGPDPDRDSTSLDLQSEDFTRSLTDSLDGLRIGIPAEFFGEGLADDVRAAVQTSLGTLEQLGAKLVPISLPRTELSIPVYYIIAPAEASSNLSRFDGVKFGHRARQYADLVDMYRKTRAEGFGDEVKRRIMIGTYVLSHGYYDAYYLQAQRIRRMIADDFQQAFKVCDLIAGPVAPTVAWKLGGHGNDPLADYLADIFTFIEHRGGIAGK
;
A
#
# COMPACT_ATOMS: atom_id res chain seq x y z
N SER A 1 4.46 13.93 -7.94
CA SER A 1 5.94 13.79 -7.80
C SER A 1 6.30 12.95 -6.60
N ARG A 2 7.36 12.16 -6.71
CA ARG A 2 7.97 11.38 -5.61
C ARG A 2 9.13 12.14 -4.95
N TYR A 3 9.40 13.35 -5.39
CA TYR A 3 10.51 14.15 -4.87
C TYR A 3 10.36 14.38 -3.36
N GLY A 4 11.42 14.06 -2.62
CA GLY A 4 11.44 14.13 -1.14
C GLY A 4 10.97 12.86 -0.42
N MET A 5 10.37 11.89 -1.12
CA MET A 5 9.99 10.61 -0.55
C MET A 5 11.15 9.61 -0.62
N VAL A 6 11.55 9.04 0.52
CA VAL A 6 12.55 7.98 0.58
C VAL A 6 11.92 6.66 0.11
N ALA A 7 12.46 6.07 -0.95
CA ALA A 7 11.96 4.82 -1.49
C ALA A 7 12.23 3.64 -0.54
N PHE A 8 11.18 2.92 -0.17
CA PHE A 8 11.24 1.61 0.47
C PHE A 8 10.95 0.52 -0.57
N ALA A 9 9.72 0.43 -1.04
CA ALA A 9 9.32 -0.45 -2.13
C ALA A 9 8.72 0.40 -3.26
N SER A 10 9.55 0.83 -4.20
CA SER A 10 9.22 1.89 -5.19
C SER A 10 7.95 1.64 -5.99
N SER A 11 7.60 0.37 -6.21
CA SER A 11 6.39 -0.01 -6.94
C SER A 11 5.13 -0.09 -6.06
N LEU A 12 5.27 0.15 -4.74
CA LEU A 12 4.20 0.05 -3.75
C LEU A 12 4.09 1.32 -2.89
N ASP A 13 5.19 2.08 -2.74
CA ASP A 13 5.21 3.29 -1.93
C ASP A 13 4.19 4.31 -2.44
N GLN A 14 3.38 4.83 -1.52
CA GLN A 14 2.35 5.83 -1.80
C GLN A 14 2.31 6.86 -0.67
N ALA A 15 1.90 8.07 -1.02
CA ALA A 15 1.59 9.13 -0.08
C ALA A 15 0.16 9.61 -0.31
N GLY A 16 -0.54 9.96 0.77
CA GLY A 16 -1.90 10.46 0.70
C GLY A 16 -2.22 11.35 1.91
N PRO A 17 -3.19 12.26 1.76
CA PRO A 17 -3.63 13.12 2.85
C PRO A 17 -4.47 12.34 3.86
N MET A 18 -4.36 12.73 5.13
CA MET A 18 -5.26 12.33 6.21
C MET A 18 -5.85 13.58 6.85
N ALA A 19 -7.17 13.68 6.90
CA ALA A 19 -7.88 14.82 7.47
C ALA A 19 -9.20 14.39 8.12
N ARG A 20 -9.88 15.32 8.79
CA ARG A 20 -11.15 15.03 9.47
C ARG A 20 -12.37 15.12 8.56
N SER A 21 -12.24 15.71 7.38
CA SER A 21 -13.31 15.85 6.41
C SER A 21 -12.83 15.53 4.99
N ALA A 22 -13.77 15.19 4.11
CA ALA A 22 -13.47 15.01 2.68
C ALA A 22 -13.01 16.33 2.03
N GLU A 23 -13.56 17.47 2.46
CA GLU A 23 -13.17 18.80 2.00
C GLU A 23 -11.69 19.09 2.31
N ASP A 24 -11.24 18.85 3.55
CA ASP A 24 -9.84 19.03 3.93
C ASP A 24 -8.92 18.09 3.15
N CYS A 25 -9.33 16.84 2.92
CA CYS A 25 -8.57 15.92 2.07
C CYS A 25 -8.48 16.43 0.62
N ALA A 26 -9.57 16.97 0.07
CA ALA A 26 -9.59 17.52 -1.28
C ALA A 26 -8.69 18.76 -1.40
N LEU A 27 -8.69 19.64 -0.40
CA LEU A 27 -7.76 20.79 -0.32
C LEU A 27 -6.30 20.34 -0.30
N LEU A 28 -5.98 19.34 0.52
CA LEU A 28 -4.62 18.78 0.58
C LEU A 28 -4.23 18.10 -0.74
N LEU A 29 -5.12 17.33 -1.36
CA LEU A 29 -4.87 16.71 -2.67
C LEU A 29 -4.62 17.78 -3.74
N THR A 30 -5.40 18.85 -3.75
CA THR A 30 -5.22 19.96 -4.68
C THR A 30 -3.82 20.59 -4.55
N ALA A 31 -3.30 20.66 -3.32
CA ALA A 31 -1.96 21.19 -3.07
C ALA A 31 -0.83 20.19 -3.39
N LEU A 32 -1.08 18.88 -3.23
CA LEU A 32 -0.07 17.81 -3.38
C LEU A 32 0.03 17.30 -4.82
N CYS A 33 -1.10 17.22 -5.54
CA CYS A 33 -1.16 16.65 -6.88
C CYS A 33 -0.83 17.70 -7.93
N GLY A 34 0.08 17.34 -8.83
CA GLY A 34 0.47 18.19 -9.93
C GLY A 34 1.74 17.67 -10.61
N PRO A 35 2.04 18.15 -11.83
CA PRO A 35 3.24 17.77 -12.56
C PRO A 35 4.50 18.35 -11.91
N ASP A 36 5.58 17.60 -11.93
CA ASP A 36 6.91 18.03 -11.46
C ASP A 36 8.01 17.42 -12.35
N PRO A 37 8.03 17.75 -13.65
CA PRO A 37 8.95 17.14 -14.61
C PRO A 37 10.41 17.49 -14.34
N ASP A 38 10.67 18.60 -13.65
CA ASP A 38 12.03 19.06 -13.38
C ASP A 38 12.74 18.24 -12.29
N ARG A 39 11.98 17.64 -11.37
CA ARG A 39 12.52 16.92 -10.22
C ARG A 39 12.22 15.42 -10.23
N ASP A 40 11.16 15.00 -10.91
CA ASP A 40 10.76 13.61 -11.00
C ASP A 40 10.43 13.22 -12.44
N SER A 41 11.36 12.51 -13.08
CA SER A 41 11.20 12.04 -14.47
C SER A 41 10.05 11.04 -14.66
N THR A 42 9.44 10.55 -13.59
CA THR A 42 8.25 9.69 -13.63
C THR A 42 6.96 10.45 -13.39
N SER A 43 7.04 11.74 -13.07
CA SER A 43 5.87 12.59 -12.93
C SER A 43 5.16 12.72 -14.29
N LEU A 44 3.87 12.47 -14.29
CA LEU A 44 3.06 12.65 -15.50
C LEU A 44 2.81 14.13 -15.74
N ASP A 45 2.84 14.52 -16.99
CA ASP A 45 2.47 15.88 -17.41
C ASP A 45 0.94 15.99 -17.53
N LEU A 46 0.30 16.09 -16.36
CA LEU A 46 -1.15 16.23 -16.22
C LEU A 46 -1.45 17.64 -15.72
N GLN A 47 -2.58 18.20 -16.14
CA GLN A 47 -3.05 19.47 -15.59
C GLN A 47 -3.35 19.30 -14.09
N SER A 48 -3.00 20.32 -13.29
CA SER A 48 -3.38 20.37 -11.88
C SER A 48 -4.91 20.44 -11.78
N GLU A 49 -5.46 19.63 -10.87
CA GLU A 49 -6.90 19.51 -10.64
C GLU A 49 -7.27 20.12 -9.29
N ASP A 50 -8.41 20.79 -9.24
CA ASP A 50 -9.04 21.25 -7.99
C ASP A 50 -10.05 20.19 -7.54
N PHE A 51 -9.63 19.33 -6.63
CA PHE A 51 -10.44 18.21 -6.11
C PHE A 51 -11.66 18.67 -5.29
N THR A 52 -11.72 19.93 -4.86
CA THR A 52 -12.89 20.46 -4.14
C THR A 52 -14.11 20.60 -5.03
N ARG A 53 -13.92 20.75 -6.34
CA ARG A 53 -15.02 20.90 -7.32
C ARG A 53 -15.83 19.63 -7.51
N SER A 54 -15.30 18.48 -7.15
CA SER A 54 -15.96 17.17 -7.28
C SER A 54 -16.76 16.78 -6.06
N LEU A 55 -16.75 17.60 -4.99
CA LEU A 55 -17.54 17.35 -3.80
C LEU A 55 -19.02 17.65 -4.09
N THR A 56 -19.88 16.68 -3.80
CA THR A 56 -21.32 16.76 -4.04
C THR A 56 -22.08 16.05 -2.93
N ASP A 57 -23.31 16.49 -2.66
CA ASP A 57 -24.21 15.88 -1.69
C ASP A 57 -25.01 14.70 -2.28
N SER A 58 -24.98 14.50 -3.60
CA SER A 58 -25.67 13.39 -4.27
C SER A 58 -24.69 12.40 -4.87
N LEU A 59 -24.99 11.13 -4.70
CA LEU A 59 -24.27 10.00 -5.29
C LEU A 59 -25.08 9.29 -6.37
N ASP A 60 -26.08 9.97 -6.94
CA ASP A 60 -26.99 9.40 -7.94
C ASP A 60 -26.21 8.82 -9.13
N GLY A 61 -26.46 7.54 -9.39
CA GLY A 61 -25.84 6.82 -10.51
C GLY A 61 -24.45 6.26 -10.23
N LEU A 62 -23.81 6.60 -9.10
CA LEU A 62 -22.51 6.05 -8.73
C LEU A 62 -22.66 4.56 -8.37
N ARG A 63 -21.87 3.72 -9.03
CA ARG A 63 -21.85 2.26 -8.80
C ARG A 63 -20.69 1.91 -7.88
N ILE A 64 -21.00 1.33 -6.71
CA ILE A 64 -20.01 0.94 -5.71
C ILE A 64 -19.92 -0.58 -5.67
N GLY A 65 -18.76 -1.12 -6.07
CA GLY A 65 -18.46 -2.54 -6.04
C GLY A 65 -18.20 -3.03 -4.61
N ILE A 66 -18.86 -4.10 -4.21
CA ILE A 66 -18.71 -4.74 -2.89
C ILE A 66 -18.11 -6.14 -3.09
N PRO A 67 -16.81 -6.33 -2.85
CA PRO A 67 -16.17 -7.63 -3.00
C PRO A 67 -16.65 -8.60 -1.91
N ALA A 68 -17.15 -9.78 -2.31
CA ALA A 68 -17.56 -10.79 -1.35
C ALA A 68 -16.40 -11.24 -0.44
N GLU A 69 -15.19 -11.28 -0.97
CA GLU A 69 -13.98 -11.70 -0.31
C GLU A 69 -13.57 -10.80 0.87
N PHE A 70 -14.01 -9.53 0.88
CA PHE A 70 -13.72 -8.58 1.96
C PHE A 70 -14.58 -8.81 3.22
N PHE A 71 -15.63 -9.62 3.11
CA PHE A 71 -16.56 -9.91 4.18
C PHE A 71 -16.50 -11.37 4.66
N GLY A 72 -15.37 -12.05 4.41
CA GLY A 72 -15.11 -13.44 4.80
C GLY A 72 -14.86 -13.66 6.29
N GLU A 73 -14.26 -14.80 6.60
CA GLU A 73 -13.79 -15.14 7.96
C GLU A 73 -12.69 -14.18 8.42
N GLY A 74 -12.63 -13.93 9.73
CA GLY A 74 -11.64 -13.05 10.36
C GLY A 74 -12.03 -11.58 10.44
N LEU A 75 -13.10 -11.14 9.77
CA LEU A 75 -13.64 -9.80 9.93
C LEU A 75 -14.52 -9.74 11.19
N ALA A 76 -14.14 -8.90 12.16
CA ALA A 76 -14.88 -8.69 13.40
C ALA A 76 -16.29 -8.17 13.15
N ASP A 77 -17.26 -8.61 13.97
CA ASP A 77 -18.68 -8.28 13.78
C ASP A 77 -18.98 -6.78 13.90
N ASP A 78 -18.28 -6.10 14.80
CA ASP A 78 -18.42 -4.64 14.98
C ASP A 78 -17.92 -3.86 13.76
N VAL A 79 -16.79 -4.27 13.16
CA VAL A 79 -16.28 -3.69 11.91
C VAL A 79 -17.24 -3.98 10.76
N ARG A 80 -17.71 -5.23 10.65
CA ARG A 80 -18.71 -5.62 9.64
C ARG A 80 -19.95 -4.75 9.73
N ALA A 81 -20.51 -4.57 10.93
CA ALA A 81 -21.69 -3.78 11.15
C ALA A 81 -21.48 -2.29 10.81
N ALA A 82 -20.33 -1.72 11.18
CA ALA A 82 -19.98 -0.34 10.85
C ALA A 82 -19.87 -0.12 9.33
N VAL A 83 -19.21 -1.03 8.62
CA VAL A 83 -19.10 -0.95 7.16
C VAL A 83 -20.47 -1.10 6.49
N GLN A 84 -21.29 -2.05 6.92
CA GLN A 84 -22.64 -2.24 6.38
C GLN A 84 -23.54 -1.00 6.62
N THR A 85 -23.42 -0.36 7.78
CA THR A 85 -24.14 0.90 8.07
C THR A 85 -23.69 2.02 7.12
N SER A 86 -22.36 2.12 6.88
CA SER A 86 -21.83 3.10 5.94
C SER A 86 -22.29 2.86 4.51
N LEU A 87 -22.31 1.60 4.06
CA LEU A 87 -22.83 1.22 2.75
C LEU A 87 -24.32 1.56 2.60
N GLY A 88 -25.13 1.31 3.62
CA GLY A 88 -26.54 1.72 3.63
C GLY A 88 -26.74 3.23 3.54
N THR A 89 -25.83 4.02 4.15
CA THR A 89 -25.86 5.49 4.01
C THR A 89 -25.54 5.90 2.58
N LEU A 90 -24.56 5.27 1.92
CA LEU A 90 -24.23 5.55 0.52
C LEU A 90 -25.40 5.22 -0.43
N GLU A 91 -26.15 4.14 -0.18
CA GLU A 91 -27.39 3.84 -0.93
C GLU A 91 -28.46 4.90 -0.74
N GLN A 92 -28.67 5.37 0.49
CA GLN A 92 -29.64 6.44 0.79
C GLN A 92 -29.27 7.76 0.08
N LEU A 93 -27.98 8.01 -0.17
CA LEU A 93 -27.50 9.16 -0.93
C LEU A 93 -27.55 8.96 -2.46
N GLY A 94 -28.06 7.83 -2.95
CA GLY A 94 -28.31 7.56 -4.36
C GLY A 94 -27.30 6.62 -5.03
N ALA A 95 -26.30 6.11 -4.31
CA ALA A 95 -25.37 5.16 -4.88
C ALA A 95 -26.01 3.78 -5.11
N LYS A 96 -25.49 3.04 -6.07
CA LYS A 96 -25.86 1.66 -6.35
C LYS A 96 -24.80 0.71 -5.84
N LEU A 97 -25.10 -0.17 -4.89
CA LEU A 97 -24.21 -1.25 -4.47
C LEU A 97 -24.23 -2.39 -5.47
N VAL A 98 -23.07 -2.79 -5.98
CA VAL A 98 -22.90 -3.82 -7.00
C VAL A 98 -22.06 -4.95 -6.41
N PRO A 99 -22.60 -6.18 -6.25
CA PRO A 99 -21.78 -7.32 -5.85
C PRO A 99 -20.71 -7.60 -6.90
N ILE A 100 -19.46 -7.75 -6.45
CA ILE A 100 -18.31 -8.10 -7.30
C ILE A 100 -17.48 -9.19 -6.64
N SER A 101 -16.57 -9.79 -7.38
CA SER A 101 -15.61 -10.76 -6.87
C SER A 101 -14.19 -10.36 -7.26
N LEU A 102 -13.26 -10.52 -6.30
CA LEU A 102 -11.82 -10.33 -6.45
C LEU A 102 -11.10 -11.63 -6.04
N PRO A 103 -11.23 -12.72 -6.84
CA PRO A 103 -10.92 -14.09 -6.40
C PRO A 103 -9.46 -14.33 -6.04
N ARG A 104 -8.53 -13.44 -6.46
CA ARG A 104 -7.10 -13.58 -6.15
C ARG A 104 -6.64 -12.72 -4.99
N THR A 105 -7.57 -12.11 -4.26
CA THR A 105 -7.31 -11.29 -3.07
C THR A 105 -6.46 -12.01 -2.02
N GLU A 106 -6.73 -13.29 -1.77
CA GLU A 106 -5.98 -14.13 -0.81
C GLU A 106 -4.47 -14.23 -1.13
N LEU A 107 -4.08 -14.04 -2.39
CA LEU A 107 -2.68 -14.05 -2.82
C LEU A 107 -1.96 -12.71 -2.57
N SER A 108 -2.65 -11.69 -2.10
CA SER A 108 -2.09 -10.35 -1.93
C SER A 108 -1.00 -10.31 -0.87
N ILE A 109 -1.23 -10.94 0.28
CA ILE A 109 -0.26 -11.00 1.39
C ILE A 109 1.04 -11.69 0.95
N PRO A 110 1.04 -12.96 0.47
CA PRO A 110 2.28 -13.62 0.08
C PRO A 110 3.02 -12.87 -1.05
N VAL A 111 2.31 -12.28 -2.00
CA VAL A 111 2.94 -11.49 -3.06
C VAL A 111 3.58 -10.21 -2.52
N TYR A 112 2.94 -9.52 -1.56
CA TYR A 112 3.52 -8.35 -0.89
C TYR A 112 4.82 -8.71 -0.16
N TYR A 113 4.83 -9.81 0.62
CA TYR A 113 6.00 -10.23 1.40
C TYR A 113 7.17 -10.73 0.54
N ILE A 114 6.97 -10.92 -0.74
CA ILE A 114 8.05 -11.18 -1.71
C ILE A 114 8.51 -9.88 -2.35
N ILE A 115 7.59 -9.08 -2.90
CA ILE A 115 7.93 -7.89 -3.69
C ILE A 115 8.49 -6.77 -2.81
N ALA A 116 7.82 -6.44 -1.71
CA ALA A 116 8.23 -5.32 -0.87
C ALA A 116 9.63 -5.51 -0.25
N PRO A 117 9.98 -6.67 0.35
CA PRO A 117 11.33 -6.92 0.81
C PRO A 117 12.38 -6.92 -0.32
N ALA A 118 12.05 -7.49 -1.49
CA ALA A 118 12.96 -7.49 -2.64
C ALA A 118 13.32 -6.06 -3.08
N GLU A 119 12.32 -5.20 -3.25
CA GLU A 119 12.53 -3.81 -3.61
C GLU A 119 13.21 -3.01 -2.49
N ALA A 120 12.84 -3.25 -1.22
CA ALA A 120 13.46 -2.61 -0.07
C ALA A 120 14.96 -2.95 0.04
N SER A 121 15.34 -4.21 -0.16
CA SER A 121 16.75 -4.61 -0.13
C SER A 121 17.58 -3.88 -1.18
N SER A 122 17.02 -3.67 -2.36
CA SER A 122 17.63 -2.91 -3.45
C SER A 122 17.69 -1.41 -3.14
N ASN A 123 16.55 -0.80 -2.77
CA ASN A 123 16.45 0.63 -2.50
C ASN A 123 17.29 1.07 -1.30
N LEU A 124 17.28 0.29 -0.22
CA LEU A 124 18.00 0.64 1.01
C LEU A 124 19.50 0.29 0.97
N SER A 125 19.98 -0.34 -0.11
CA SER A 125 21.41 -0.59 -0.30
C SER A 125 22.26 0.68 -0.35
N ARG A 126 21.66 1.80 -0.79
CA ARG A 126 22.30 3.11 -0.91
C ARG A 126 22.60 3.81 0.43
N PHE A 127 21.96 3.36 1.51
CA PHE A 127 22.19 3.92 2.85
C PHE A 127 23.35 3.20 3.52
N ASP A 128 24.55 3.52 3.08
CA ASP A 128 25.81 2.90 3.48
C ASP A 128 26.66 3.78 4.42
N GLY A 129 26.17 5.00 4.72
CA GLY A 129 26.85 5.99 5.54
C GLY A 129 27.97 6.73 4.84
N VAL A 130 28.19 6.51 3.54
CA VAL A 130 29.17 7.28 2.75
C VAL A 130 28.53 8.52 2.16
N LYS A 131 27.46 8.36 1.42
CA LYS A 131 26.74 9.45 0.77
C LYS A 131 25.40 9.75 1.44
N PHE A 132 24.72 8.73 1.96
CA PHE A 132 23.40 8.86 2.55
C PHE A 132 23.29 8.15 3.90
N GLY A 133 22.42 8.67 4.75
CA GLY A 133 22.00 8.07 6.00
C GLY A 133 22.99 8.21 7.14
N HIS A 134 22.74 7.42 8.19
CA HIS A 134 23.59 7.34 9.37
C HIS A 134 24.96 6.78 9.02
N ARG A 135 26.01 7.26 9.71
CA ARG A 135 27.37 6.68 9.68
C ARG A 135 27.81 6.34 11.10
N ALA A 136 28.27 5.12 11.31
CA ALA A 136 28.89 4.71 12.56
C ALA A 136 30.08 5.62 12.91
N ARG A 137 30.17 6.00 14.18
CA ARG A 137 31.23 6.92 14.62
C ARG A 137 32.58 6.26 14.84
N GLN A 138 32.59 4.95 15.12
CA GLN A 138 33.80 4.17 15.43
C GLN A 138 33.83 2.88 14.63
N TYR A 139 34.84 2.70 13.82
CA TYR A 139 35.07 1.52 13.00
C TYR A 139 36.56 1.29 12.78
N ALA A 140 36.94 0.03 12.55
CA ALA A 140 38.32 -0.36 12.35
C ALA A 140 38.77 -0.17 10.88
N ASP A 141 37.90 -0.49 9.95
CA ASP A 141 38.16 -0.40 8.50
C ASP A 141 36.85 -0.11 7.74
N LEU A 142 36.92 -0.06 6.40
CA LEU A 142 35.79 0.25 5.54
C LEU A 142 34.66 -0.79 5.65
N VAL A 143 34.99 -2.07 5.76
CA VAL A 143 34.00 -3.14 5.89
C VAL A 143 33.27 -3.04 7.23
N ASP A 144 34.03 -2.82 8.30
CA ASP A 144 33.47 -2.61 9.64
C ASP A 144 32.60 -1.35 9.70
N MET A 145 32.99 -0.28 9.00
CA MET A 145 32.18 0.92 8.84
C MET A 145 30.81 0.59 8.23
N TYR A 146 30.76 -0.12 7.11
CA TYR A 146 29.49 -0.51 6.49
C TYR A 146 28.64 -1.39 7.39
N ARG A 147 29.24 -2.40 8.03
CA ARG A 147 28.53 -3.31 8.92
C ARG A 147 27.89 -2.57 10.10
N LYS A 148 28.68 -1.75 10.81
CA LYS A 148 28.19 -0.97 11.97
C LYS A 148 27.15 0.07 11.56
N THR A 149 27.41 0.82 10.50
CA THR A 149 26.48 1.81 9.95
C THR A 149 25.09 1.22 9.70
N ARG A 150 25.05 0.09 9.02
CA ARG A 150 23.78 -0.56 8.69
C ARG A 150 23.14 -1.24 9.91
N ALA A 151 23.93 -1.79 10.80
CA ALA A 151 23.42 -2.37 12.06
C ALA A 151 22.81 -1.32 12.99
N GLU A 152 23.42 -0.14 13.08
CA GLU A 152 22.96 0.98 13.92
C GLU A 152 21.82 1.79 13.27
N GLY A 153 21.90 1.98 11.95
CA GLY A 153 21.01 2.88 11.21
C GLY A 153 19.66 2.30 10.83
N PHE A 154 19.52 0.96 10.80
CA PHE A 154 18.25 0.29 10.49
C PHE A 154 17.65 -0.39 11.72
N GLY A 155 16.34 -0.20 11.93
CA GLY A 155 15.58 -0.95 12.92
C GLY A 155 15.48 -2.45 12.56
N ASP A 156 15.08 -3.27 13.52
CA ASP A 156 15.12 -4.73 13.37
C ASP A 156 14.19 -5.25 12.29
N GLU A 157 12.99 -4.68 12.14
CA GLU A 157 12.06 -5.08 11.08
C GLU A 157 12.61 -4.74 9.69
N VAL A 158 13.22 -3.55 9.52
CA VAL A 158 13.85 -3.17 8.24
C VAL A 158 15.00 -4.10 7.90
N LYS A 159 15.84 -4.46 8.89
CA LYS A 159 16.92 -5.44 8.70
C LYS A 159 16.38 -6.80 8.27
N ARG A 160 15.29 -7.27 8.89
CA ARG A 160 14.62 -8.53 8.51
C ARG A 160 14.17 -8.49 7.06
N ARG A 161 13.50 -7.40 6.63
CA ARG A 161 13.04 -7.24 5.24
C ARG A 161 14.19 -7.16 4.24
N ILE A 162 15.28 -6.48 4.56
CA ILE A 162 16.49 -6.46 3.73
C ILE A 162 17.05 -7.88 3.54
N MET A 163 17.12 -8.68 4.61
CA MET A 163 17.61 -10.05 4.54
C MET A 163 16.71 -10.94 3.67
N ILE A 164 15.39 -10.89 3.88
CA ILE A 164 14.40 -11.62 3.08
C ILE A 164 14.52 -11.21 1.60
N GLY A 165 14.57 -9.92 1.33
CA GLY A 165 14.68 -9.39 -0.03
C GLY A 165 15.97 -9.82 -0.75
N THR A 166 17.08 -9.81 -0.03
CA THR A 166 18.37 -10.28 -0.56
C THR A 166 18.30 -11.77 -0.92
N TYR A 167 17.65 -12.59 -0.10
CA TYR A 167 17.44 -14.00 -0.36
C TYR A 167 16.54 -14.20 -1.61
N VAL A 168 15.42 -13.51 -1.69
CA VAL A 168 14.47 -13.59 -2.80
C VAL A 168 15.12 -13.19 -4.14
N LEU A 169 16.04 -12.21 -4.12
CA LEU A 169 16.76 -11.76 -5.32
C LEU A 169 18.01 -12.58 -5.65
N SER A 170 18.37 -13.56 -4.81
CA SER A 170 19.55 -14.37 -5.05
C SER A 170 19.36 -15.38 -6.20
N HIS A 171 20.47 -15.87 -6.72
CA HIS A 171 20.49 -16.83 -7.83
C HIS A 171 19.67 -18.10 -7.50
N GLY A 172 18.84 -18.52 -8.42
CA GLY A 172 17.94 -19.69 -8.28
C GLY A 172 16.60 -19.38 -7.58
N TYR A 173 16.50 -18.28 -6.81
CA TYR A 173 15.26 -17.88 -6.14
C TYR A 173 14.52 -16.73 -6.85
N TYR A 174 15.22 -15.94 -7.62
CA TYR A 174 14.66 -14.80 -8.36
C TYR A 174 13.49 -15.22 -9.26
N ASP A 175 13.68 -16.23 -10.10
CA ASP A 175 12.64 -16.70 -11.00
C ASP A 175 11.49 -17.39 -10.26
N ALA A 176 11.82 -18.19 -9.24
CA ALA A 176 10.84 -18.96 -8.47
C ALA A 176 9.95 -18.09 -7.60
N TYR A 177 10.48 -17.00 -7.03
CA TYR A 177 9.75 -16.15 -6.09
C TYR A 177 9.42 -14.79 -6.68
N TYR A 178 10.41 -13.98 -7.07
CA TYR A 178 10.17 -12.59 -7.47
C TYR A 178 9.37 -12.50 -8.76
N LEU A 179 9.78 -13.20 -9.81
CA LEU A 179 9.05 -13.19 -11.08
C LEU A 179 7.65 -13.81 -10.95
N GLN A 180 7.53 -14.87 -10.16
CA GLN A 180 6.22 -15.48 -9.90
C GLN A 180 5.31 -14.49 -9.15
N ALA A 181 5.81 -13.80 -8.13
CA ALA A 181 5.05 -12.77 -7.42
C ALA A 181 4.62 -11.61 -8.34
N GLN A 182 5.48 -11.18 -9.27
CA GLN A 182 5.12 -10.16 -10.26
C GLN A 182 4.00 -10.64 -11.21
N ARG A 183 4.01 -11.91 -11.62
CA ARG A 183 2.94 -12.48 -12.44
C ARG A 183 1.61 -12.52 -11.68
N ILE A 184 1.63 -12.97 -10.43
CA ILE A 184 0.42 -13.02 -9.59
C ILE A 184 -0.09 -11.60 -9.32
N ARG A 185 0.81 -10.63 -9.06
CA ARG A 185 0.44 -9.21 -8.93
C ARG A 185 -0.33 -8.73 -10.17
N ARG A 186 0.11 -9.09 -11.37
CA ARG A 186 -0.61 -8.74 -12.60
C ARG A 186 -2.01 -9.37 -12.64
N MET A 187 -2.13 -10.64 -12.24
CA MET A 187 -3.42 -11.31 -12.18
C MET A 187 -4.38 -10.67 -11.17
N ILE A 188 -3.86 -10.21 -10.01
CA ILE A 188 -4.67 -9.44 -9.04
C ILE A 188 -5.12 -8.12 -9.68
N ALA A 189 -4.23 -7.39 -10.34
CA ALA A 189 -4.59 -6.16 -11.04
C ALA A 189 -5.67 -6.37 -12.11
N ASP A 190 -5.61 -7.50 -12.83
CA ASP A 190 -6.62 -7.86 -13.84
C ASP A 190 -8.01 -8.09 -13.19
N ASP A 191 -8.10 -8.65 -11.96
CA ASP A 191 -9.38 -8.78 -11.24
C ASP A 191 -10.00 -7.39 -10.98
N PHE A 192 -9.22 -6.43 -10.52
CA PHE A 192 -9.69 -5.04 -10.34
C PHE A 192 -10.14 -4.40 -11.65
N GLN A 193 -9.38 -4.58 -12.73
CA GLN A 193 -9.76 -4.05 -14.05
C GLN A 193 -11.08 -4.64 -14.56
N GLN A 194 -11.36 -5.91 -14.28
CA GLN A 194 -12.66 -6.50 -14.60
C GLN A 194 -13.77 -5.93 -13.71
N ALA A 195 -13.53 -5.77 -12.41
CA ALA A 195 -14.48 -5.17 -11.49
C ALA A 195 -14.87 -3.75 -11.90
N PHE A 196 -13.90 -2.91 -12.28
CA PHE A 196 -14.16 -1.54 -12.73
C PHE A 196 -14.91 -1.40 -14.07
N LYS A 197 -15.20 -2.49 -14.77
CA LYS A 197 -16.13 -2.46 -15.90
C LYS A 197 -17.60 -2.36 -15.45
N VAL A 198 -17.91 -2.80 -14.24
CA VAL A 198 -19.26 -2.85 -13.70
C VAL A 198 -19.50 -1.91 -12.50
N CYS A 199 -18.44 -1.35 -11.92
CA CYS A 199 -18.52 -0.36 -10.84
C CYS A 199 -17.54 0.78 -11.06
N ASP A 200 -17.78 1.90 -10.38
CA ASP A 200 -16.97 3.13 -10.49
C ASP A 200 -16.01 3.26 -9.30
N LEU A 201 -16.40 2.73 -8.15
CA LEU A 201 -15.63 2.64 -6.93
C LEU A 201 -15.74 1.22 -6.34
N ILE A 202 -14.80 0.85 -5.46
CA ILE A 202 -14.87 -0.36 -4.64
C ILE A 202 -14.83 0.07 -3.18
N ALA A 203 -15.71 -0.49 -2.36
CA ALA A 203 -15.78 -0.21 -0.93
C ALA A 203 -15.72 -1.49 -0.10
N GLY A 204 -15.07 -1.38 1.06
CA GLY A 204 -14.93 -2.48 2.01
C GLY A 204 -14.27 -2.04 3.33
N PRO A 205 -14.02 -2.97 4.26
CA PRO A 205 -13.29 -2.68 5.48
C PRO A 205 -11.81 -2.38 5.18
N VAL A 206 -11.23 -1.45 5.95
CA VAL A 206 -9.79 -1.11 5.86
C VAL A 206 -8.95 -2.06 6.71
N ALA A 207 -9.49 -2.50 7.86
CA ALA A 207 -8.83 -3.44 8.77
C ALA A 207 -9.85 -4.47 9.29
N PRO A 208 -9.42 -5.68 9.64
CA PRO A 208 -10.34 -6.72 10.11
C PRO A 208 -10.89 -6.47 11.50
N THR A 209 -10.21 -5.66 12.31
CA THR A 209 -10.59 -5.33 13.69
C THR A 209 -10.46 -3.84 13.95
N VAL A 210 -11.03 -3.35 15.05
CA VAL A 210 -10.75 -2.02 15.57
C VAL A 210 -9.32 -1.91 16.08
N ALA A 211 -8.83 -0.68 16.32
CA ALA A 211 -7.50 -0.44 16.86
C ALA A 211 -7.31 -1.16 18.21
N TRP A 212 -6.18 -1.83 18.36
CA TRP A 212 -5.81 -2.52 19.61
C TRP A 212 -5.11 -1.59 20.59
N LYS A 213 -5.02 -2.01 21.84
CA LYS A 213 -4.29 -1.29 22.87
C LYS A 213 -2.79 -1.34 22.59
N LEU A 214 -2.05 -0.29 22.97
CA LEU A 214 -0.60 -0.27 22.86
C LEU A 214 0.00 -1.51 23.53
N GLY A 215 0.84 -2.24 22.80
CA GLY A 215 1.43 -3.51 23.24
C GLY A 215 0.48 -4.73 23.18
N GLY A 216 -0.75 -4.56 22.67
CA GLY A 216 -1.78 -5.61 22.66
C GLY A 216 -1.48 -6.82 21.78
N HIS A 217 -0.69 -6.69 20.73
CA HIS A 217 -0.28 -7.81 19.85
C HIS A 217 0.97 -8.53 20.32
N GLY A 218 1.67 -8.01 21.32
CA GLY A 218 2.86 -8.66 21.88
C GLY A 218 3.94 -8.95 20.84
N ASN A 219 4.38 -10.20 20.78
CA ASN A 219 5.39 -10.68 19.83
C ASN A 219 4.79 -11.62 18.75
N ASP A 220 3.54 -11.42 18.35
CA ASP A 220 2.94 -12.20 17.26
C ASP A 220 2.99 -11.45 15.93
N PRO A 221 4.03 -11.68 15.11
CA PRO A 221 4.14 -11.04 13.80
C PRO A 221 3.03 -11.43 12.84
N LEU A 222 2.42 -12.62 13.01
CA LEU A 222 1.36 -13.10 12.13
C LEU A 222 0.07 -12.30 12.33
N ALA A 223 -0.25 -11.94 13.57
CA ALA A 223 -1.40 -11.09 13.87
C ALA A 223 -1.26 -9.70 13.25
N ASP A 224 -0.06 -9.10 13.32
CA ASP A 224 0.24 -7.82 12.69
C ASP A 224 0.09 -7.91 11.16
N TYR A 225 0.52 -9.01 10.55
CA TYR A 225 0.43 -9.22 9.10
C TYR A 225 -1.01 -9.41 8.62
N LEU A 226 -1.85 -10.09 9.40
CA LEU A 226 -3.26 -10.27 9.08
C LEU A 226 -4.07 -8.98 9.25
N ALA A 227 -3.64 -8.08 10.12
CA ALA A 227 -4.29 -6.78 10.30
C ALA A 227 -4.25 -5.90 9.02
N ASP A 228 -3.26 -6.11 8.18
CA ASP A 228 -3.06 -5.33 6.94
C ASP A 228 -3.66 -5.98 5.68
N ILE A 229 -4.45 -7.06 5.81
CA ILE A 229 -4.94 -7.84 4.67
C ILE A 229 -5.67 -6.99 3.62
N PHE A 230 -6.48 -6.03 4.05
CA PHE A 230 -7.24 -5.17 3.14
C PHE A 230 -6.38 -4.04 2.56
N THR A 231 -5.48 -3.44 3.34
CA THR A 231 -4.62 -2.35 2.88
C THR A 231 -3.62 -2.80 1.80
N PHE A 232 -3.12 -4.03 1.87
CA PHE A 232 -2.28 -4.60 0.80
C PHE A 232 -3.03 -4.76 -0.52
N ILE A 233 -4.32 -4.99 -0.47
CA ILE A 233 -5.16 -5.14 -1.65
C ILE A 233 -5.38 -3.79 -2.32
N GLU A 234 -5.68 -2.75 -1.55
CA GLU A 234 -5.91 -1.39 -2.05
C GLU A 234 -4.65 -0.80 -2.70
N HIS A 235 -3.48 -0.97 -2.11
CA HIS A 235 -2.21 -0.55 -2.70
C HIS A 235 -1.91 -1.21 -4.05
N ARG A 236 -2.49 -2.37 -4.32
CA ARG A 236 -2.30 -3.08 -5.59
C ARG A 236 -3.35 -2.76 -6.62
N GLY A 237 -4.58 -2.45 -6.20
CA GLY A 237 -5.63 -1.95 -7.07
C GLY A 237 -5.29 -0.57 -7.64
N GLY A 238 -4.71 0.33 -6.85
CA GLY A 238 -4.27 1.65 -7.28
C GLY A 238 -3.17 1.65 -8.35
N ILE A 239 -2.39 0.57 -8.47
CA ILE A 239 -1.39 0.41 -9.55
C ILE A 239 -2.03 -0.08 -10.85
N ALA A 240 -3.25 -0.61 -10.80
CA ALA A 240 -4.00 -1.01 -11.98
C ALA A 240 -4.71 0.16 -12.67
N GLY A 241 -4.74 1.32 -12.06
CA GLY A 241 -5.40 2.53 -12.54
C GLY A 241 -4.55 3.37 -13.49
N LYS A 242 -3.81 2.75 -14.42
CA LYS A 242 -3.24 3.44 -15.60
C LYS A 242 -3.23 2.50 -16.77
#